data_a8c8c164db95827849c412be8dc78511
#
_entry.id   a8c8c164db95827849c412be8dc78511
#
_cell.length_a   1.000
_cell.length_b   1.000
_cell.length_c   1.000
_cell.angle_alpha   90.00
_cell.angle_beta   90.00
_cell.angle_gamma   90.00
#
_symmetry.space_group_name_H-M   'P 1'
#
loop_
_entity.id
_entity.type
_entity.pdbx_description
1 polymer ?
#
loop_
_entity_poly.entity_id
_entity_poly.type
_entity_poly.pdbx_seq_one_letter_code
_entity_poly.pdbx_strand_id
1 'polypeptide(L)'
;LTPGFLGSVLLPTVHSSLTSLAWSVCCLPSCMYRTMGPFPKKRALNKHMDGKPFMKAVVLKTLIRKPKKPNSANRRCVKVRLSNGREYVAYVPGEGHNLQEHNIVLVRGGRCQDLIGVKHKIVRGKFDCVPVHKASR
;
A
#
# COMPACT_ATOMS: atom_id res chain seq x y z
N LEU A 1 43.43 -37.60 24.54
CA LEU A 1 43.24 -39.05 24.32
C LEU A 1 42.15 -39.24 23.27
N THR A 2 42.59 -39.59 22.07
CA THR A 2 41.87 -40.12 20.90
C THR A 2 41.35 -41.53 21.19
N PRO A 3 40.53 -42.20 20.35
CA PRO A 3 40.57 -42.38 18.89
C PRO A 3 39.17 -42.28 18.24
N GLY A 4 38.96 -42.01 16.94
CA GLY A 4 39.33 -42.80 15.79
C GLY A 4 38.33 -43.87 15.41
N PHE A 5 37.44 -43.58 14.43
CA PHE A 5 36.70 -44.64 13.74
C PHE A 5 36.56 -44.32 12.26
N LEU A 6 37.35 -45.07 11.47
CA LEU A 6 37.24 -45.20 10.03
C LEU A 6 36.09 -46.18 9.74
N GLY A 7 35.16 -45.78 8.93
CA GLY A 7 34.13 -46.62 8.38
C GLY A 7 34.12 -46.50 6.86
N SER A 8 34.84 -47.37 6.21
CA SER A 8 34.75 -47.62 4.78
C SER A 8 33.43 -48.30 4.44
N VAL A 9 32.65 -47.73 3.55
CA VAL A 9 31.48 -48.39 2.98
C VAL A 9 31.68 -48.57 1.49
N LEU A 10 31.65 -49.84 1.13
CA LEU A 10 31.73 -50.42 -0.19
C LEU A 10 30.65 -49.88 -1.15
N LEU A 11 31.10 -49.64 -2.37
CA LEU A 11 30.29 -49.45 -3.55
C LEU A 11 29.73 -50.78 -4.03
N PRO A 12 28.47 -50.90 -4.39
CA PRO A 12 27.99 -51.99 -5.22
C PRO A 12 28.13 -51.62 -6.70
N THR A 13 28.86 -52.42 -7.40
CA THR A 13 28.91 -52.57 -8.84
C THR A 13 27.54 -52.99 -9.37
N VAL A 14 26.98 -52.24 -10.29
CA VAL A 14 25.74 -52.56 -10.94
C VAL A 14 26.03 -53.09 -12.33
N HIS A 15 25.58 -54.32 -12.51
CA HIS A 15 25.52 -55.02 -13.79
C HIS A 15 24.60 -54.30 -14.80
N SER A 16 25.09 -54.24 -15.99
CA SER A 16 24.38 -53.93 -17.22
C SER A 16 23.31 -54.96 -17.55
N SER A 17 22.12 -54.51 -17.84
CA SER A 17 21.24 -55.23 -18.77
C SER A 17 20.31 -54.25 -19.51
N LEU A 18 20.48 -54.27 -20.79
CA LEU A 18 19.67 -53.63 -21.81
C LEU A 18 18.22 -54.08 -21.72
N THR A 19 17.31 -53.15 -21.62
CA THR A 19 16.03 -53.25 -22.29
C THR A 19 15.56 -51.85 -22.70
N SER A 20 15.64 -51.62 -23.97
CA SER A 20 14.99 -50.55 -24.71
C SER A 20 13.49 -50.63 -24.55
N LEU A 21 12.88 -49.50 -24.43
CA LEU A 21 11.51 -49.08 -24.71
C LEU A 21 10.99 -48.22 -23.56
N ALA A 22 11.63 -47.12 -23.31
CA ALA A 22 11.03 -46.04 -22.56
C ALA A 22 10.30 -45.14 -23.57
N TRP A 23 9.05 -45.30 -23.67
CA TRP A 23 8.19 -44.31 -24.27
C TRP A 23 8.34 -43.01 -23.52
N SER A 24 8.80 -42.08 -24.26
CA SER A 24 8.80 -40.66 -23.94
C SER A 24 7.35 -40.22 -23.69
N VAL A 25 6.84 -40.47 -22.53
CA VAL A 25 5.72 -39.68 -22.02
C VAL A 25 6.34 -38.40 -21.44
N CYS A 26 6.62 -37.52 -22.33
CA CYS A 26 6.97 -36.17 -21.99
C CYS A 26 5.80 -35.57 -21.21
N CYS A 27 5.96 -35.53 -19.93
CA CYS A 27 5.17 -34.82 -18.98
C CYS A 27 4.95 -33.38 -19.41
N LEU A 28 3.76 -33.05 -19.80
CA LEU A 28 3.40 -31.72 -20.27
C LEU A 28 2.41 -30.93 -19.40
N PRO A 29 2.33 -31.08 -18.10
CA PRO A 29 1.71 -29.99 -17.35
C PRO A 29 2.69 -28.97 -16.76
N SER A 30 4.00 -29.29 -16.68
CA SER A 30 4.96 -28.41 -16.06
C SER A 30 5.36 -27.20 -16.95
N CYS A 31 5.19 -27.31 -18.26
CA CYS A 31 5.63 -26.27 -19.18
C CYS A 31 4.66 -25.08 -19.28
N MET A 32 3.37 -25.30 -19.02
CA MET A 32 2.38 -24.23 -19.07
C MET A 32 2.48 -23.25 -17.90
N TYR A 33 2.98 -23.68 -16.75
CA TYR A 33 3.18 -22.79 -15.62
C TYR A 33 4.43 -21.89 -15.73
N ARG A 34 5.37 -22.23 -16.62
CA ARG A 34 6.58 -21.41 -16.84
C ARG A 34 6.34 -20.21 -17.75
N THR A 35 5.30 -20.25 -18.58
CA THR A 35 4.97 -19.13 -19.47
C THR A 35 4.14 -18.05 -18.79
N MET A 36 3.41 -18.41 -17.74
CA MET A 36 2.81 -17.41 -16.86
C MET A 36 3.82 -17.00 -15.80
N GLY A 37 4.55 -15.95 -16.07
CA GLY A 37 5.40 -15.31 -15.07
C GLY A 37 4.60 -15.02 -13.78
N PRO A 38 5.27 -14.75 -12.66
CA PRO A 38 4.57 -14.45 -11.42
C PRO A 38 3.59 -13.30 -11.65
N PHE A 39 2.32 -13.54 -11.35
CA PHE A 39 1.27 -12.52 -11.52
C PHE A 39 1.72 -11.20 -10.88
N PRO A 40 1.65 -10.09 -11.60
CA PRO A 40 2.06 -8.82 -11.05
C PRO A 40 1.25 -8.55 -9.78
N LYS A 41 1.94 -8.39 -8.66
CA LYS A 41 1.30 -8.07 -7.38
C LYS A 41 0.48 -6.81 -7.56
N LYS A 42 -0.82 -6.90 -7.31
CA LYS A 42 -1.71 -5.73 -7.33
C LYS A 42 -1.15 -4.68 -6.39
N ARG A 43 -0.97 -3.45 -6.88
CA ARG A 43 -0.52 -2.34 -6.04
C ARG A 43 -1.60 -2.07 -5.00
N ALA A 44 -1.23 -2.00 -3.72
CA ALA A 44 -2.15 -1.63 -2.67
C ALA A 44 -2.70 -0.23 -2.94
N LEU A 45 -4.02 -0.09 -3.00
CA LEU A 45 -4.72 1.18 -3.27
C LEU A 45 -4.32 2.28 -2.28
N ASN A 46 -4.07 1.94 -1.03
CA ASN A 46 -3.72 2.87 0.04
C ASN A 46 -2.36 2.56 0.67
N LYS A 47 -1.31 2.45 -0.15
CA LYS A 47 0.07 2.22 0.33
C LYS A 47 0.51 3.22 1.43
N HIS A 48 -0.04 4.43 1.41
CA HIS A 48 0.30 5.48 2.37
C HIS A 48 -0.37 5.30 3.74
N MET A 49 -1.45 4.53 3.80
CA MET A 49 -2.25 4.27 5.00
C MET A 49 -2.14 2.80 5.45
N ASP A 50 -1.11 2.09 5.02
CA ASP A 50 -0.83 0.70 5.40
C ASP A 50 -2.06 -0.22 5.22
N GLY A 51 -2.87 0.03 4.16
CA GLY A 51 -4.08 -0.73 3.86
C GLY A 51 -5.31 -0.38 4.71
N LYS A 52 -5.17 0.51 5.71
CA LYS A 52 -6.29 0.91 6.57
C LYS A 52 -7.19 1.93 5.85
N PRO A 53 -8.52 1.83 6.00
CA PRO A 53 -9.45 2.77 5.36
C PRO A 53 -9.39 4.17 5.98
N PHE A 54 -9.15 4.26 7.28
CA PHE A 54 -9.04 5.50 8.04
C PHE A 54 -7.86 5.45 8.99
N MET A 55 -7.25 6.61 9.24
CA MET A 55 -6.19 6.74 10.24
C MET A 55 -6.34 8.05 11.01
N LYS A 56 -6.01 8.01 12.30
CA LYS A 56 -5.86 9.21 13.11
C LYS A 56 -4.61 9.98 12.68
N ALA A 57 -4.69 11.29 12.72
CA ALA A 57 -3.58 12.17 12.40
C ALA A 57 -3.62 13.43 13.24
N VAL A 58 -2.47 14.04 13.43
CA VAL A 58 -2.32 15.33 14.09
C VAL A 58 -2.04 16.40 13.04
N VAL A 59 -2.70 17.52 13.15
CA VAL A 59 -2.51 18.68 12.29
C VAL A 59 -1.18 19.36 12.64
N LEU A 60 -0.32 19.51 11.65
CA LEU A 60 0.95 20.24 11.80
C LEU A 60 0.82 21.71 11.36
N LYS A 61 0.15 21.93 10.22
CA LYS A 61 -0.01 23.28 9.65
C LYS A 61 -1.21 23.32 8.71
N THR A 62 -1.93 24.44 8.71
CA THR A 62 -2.96 24.74 7.73
C THR A 62 -2.36 25.36 6.48
N LEU A 63 -2.82 24.96 5.30
CA LEU A 63 -2.30 25.37 4.02
C LEU A 63 -3.44 25.70 3.04
N ILE A 64 -3.19 26.68 2.19
CA ILE A 64 -4.07 26.98 1.06
C ILE A 64 -3.33 26.57 -0.21
N ARG A 65 -3.97 25.78 -1.07
CA ARG A 65 -3.39 25.35 -2.34
C ARG A 65 -4.22 25.79 -3.53
N LYS A 66 -3.52 26.24 -4.57
CA LYS A 66 -4.14 26.53 -5.85
C LYS A 66 -4.37 25.21 -6.61
N PRO A 67 -5.52 25.03 -7.28
CA PRO A 67 -5.76 23.88 -8.13
C PRO A 67 -5.01 23.98 -9.46
N LYS A 68 -4.96 22.89 -10.20
CA LYS A 68 -4.46 22.88 -11.58
C LYS A 68 -5.47 23.54 -12.52
N LYS A 69 -5.02 24.06 -13.64
CA LYS A 69 -5.89 24.52 -14.76
C LYS A 69 -6.82 23.35 -15.21
N PRO A 70 -8.08 23.58 -15.52
CA PRO A 70 -8.78 24.86 -15.72
C PRO A 70 -9.36 25.51 -14.46
N ASN A 71 -9.22 24.93 -13.28
CA ASN A 71 -9.81 25.41 -12.03
C ASN A 71 -8.93 26.49 -11.39
N SER A 72 -9.55 27.53 -10.79
CA SER A 72 -8.82 28.66 -10.20
C SER A 72 -9.11 28.91 -8.71
N ALA A 73 -10.19 28.38 -8.15
CA ALA A 73 -10.54 28.64 -6.75
C ALA A 73 -9.57 27.97 -5.76
N ASN A 74 -9.13 28.69 -4.75
CA ASN A 74 -8.25 28.18 -3.71
C ASN A 74 -8.90 27.04 -2.92
N ARG A 75 -8.12 26.05 -2.55
CA ARG A 75 -8.55 24.89 -1.76
C ARG A 75 -7.86 24.87 -0.41
N ARG A 76 -8.63 24.64 0.65
CA ARG A 76 -8.12 24.50 2.01
C ARG A 76 -7.57 23.09 2.21
N CYS A 77 -6.31 23.02 2.59
CA CYS A 77 -5.59 21.78 2.85
C CYS A 77 -4.90 21.87 4.20
N VAL A 78 -4.55 20.74 4.75
CA VAL A 78 -3.84 20.67 6.02
C VAL A 78 -2.68 19.69 5.89
N LYS A 79 -1.52 20.07 6.40
CA LYS A 79 -0.40 19.15 6.56
C LYS A 79 -0.62 18.38 7.85
N VAL A 80 -0.68 17.06 7.76
CA VAL A 80 -0.97 16.17 8.87
C VAL A 80 0.12 15.12 9.02
N ARG A 81 0.37 14.72 10.27
CA ARG A 81 1.19 13.57 10.61
C ARG A 81 0.27 12.42 11.00
N LEU A 82 0.31 11.35 10.24
CA LEU A 82 -0.46 10.13 10.52
C LEU A 82 0.11 9.37 11.71
N SER A 83 -0.70 8.47 12.29
CA SER A 83 -0.27 7.59 13.38
C SER A 83 0.89 6.65 13.01
N ASN A 84 1.18 6.46 11.73
CA ASN A 84 2.35 5.73 11.25
C ASN A 84 3.64 6.59 11.15
N GLY A 85 3.61 7.83 11.65
CA GLY A 85 4.73 8.78 11.63
C GLY A 85 4.95 9.53 10.32
N ARG A 86 4.27 9.15 9.25
CA ARG A 86 4.43 9.79 7.93
C ARG A 86 3.62 11.09 7.83
N GLU A 87 4.18 12.07 7.12
CA GLU A 87 3.54 13.36 6.90
C GLU A 87 2.93 13.45 5.49
N TYR A 88 1.70 13.91 5.43
CA TYR A 88 0.98 14.10 4.17
C TYR A 88 0.17 15.39 4.18
N VAL A 89 -0.22 15.81 2.97
CA VAL A 89 -1.19 16.88 2.80
C VAL A 89 -2.55 16.27 2.54
N ALA A 90 -3.54 16.68 3.34
CA ALA A 90 -4.92 16.25 3.21
C ALA A 90 -5.81 17.43 2.84
N TYR A 91 -6.80 17.19 1.98
CA TYR A 91 -7.80 18.18 1.61
C TYR A 91 -8.93 18.20 2.63
N VAL A 92 -9.38 19.39 3.00
CA VAL A 92 -10.54 19.60 3.88
C VAL A 92 -11.77 19.84 3.01
N PRO A 93 -12.73 18.89 2.94
CA PRO A 93 -13.92 19.08 2.15
C PRO A 93 -14.93 20.02 2.84
N GLY A 94 -15.75 20.68 2.04
CA GLY A 94 -16.80 21.59 2.51
C GLY A 94 -16.31 23.00 2.74
N GLU A 95 -17.24 23.86 3.15
CA GLU A 95 -17.01 25.27 3.42
C GLU A 95 -16.55 25.47 4.86
N GLY A 96 -15.59 26.37 5.06
CA GLY A 96 -15.04 26.69 6.37
C GLY A 96 -14.41 25.49 7.10
N HIS A 97 -13.57 25.77 8.06
CA HIS A 97 -13.06 24.78 9.03
C HIS A 97 -12.51 25.52 10.25
N ASN A 98 -12.48 24.81 11.38
CA ASN A 98 -11.93 25.30 12.64
C ASN A 98 -10.58 24.68 12.99
N LEU A 99 -9.93 24.00 12.04
CA LEU A 99 -8.70 23.26 12.29
C LEU A 99 -7.54 24.21 12.57
N GLN A 100 -6.85 23.96 13.67
CA GLN A 100 -5.63 24.62 14.12
C GLN A 100 -4.49 23.61 14.25
N GLU A 101 -3.31 24.06 14.57
CA GLU A 101 -2.17 23.19 14.85
C GLU A 101 -2.46 22.32 16.08
N HIS A 102 -1.91 21.11 16.09
CA HIS A 102 -2.09 20.08 17.13
C HIS A 102 -3.49 19.45 17.25
N ASN A 103 -4.48 19.88 16.47
CA ASN A 103 -5.79 19.22 16.46
C ASN A 103 -5.69 17.79 15.94
N ILE A 104 -6.49 16.91 16.51
CA ILE A 104 -6.60 15.51 16.09
C ILE A 104 -7.69 15.40 15.02
N VAL A 105 -7.38 14.74 13.92
CA VAL A 105 -8.30 14.58 12.80
C VAL A 105 -8.32 13.14 12.30
N LEU A 106 -9.42 12.74 11.68
CA LEU A 106 -9.54 11.48 10.99
C LEU A 106 -9.27 11.69 9.50
N VAL A 107 -8.30 10.96 8.96
CA VAL A 107 -7.90 11.03 7.57
C VAL A 107 -8.37 9.78 6.84
N ARG A 108 -8.94 9.94 5.64
CA ARG A 108 -9.26 8.87 4.72
C ARG A 108 -8.43 8.94 3.45
N GLY A 109 -8.26 7.82 2.78
CA GLY A 109 -7.76 7.78 1.42
C GLY A 109 -8.74 8.46 0.45
N GLY A 110 -8.23 8.93 -0.65
CA GLY A 110 -9.00 9.55 -1.72
C GLY A 110 -8.24 10.71 -2.35
N ARG A 111 -7.89 10.54 -3.62
CA ARG A 111 -7.17 11.57 -4.39
C ARG A 111 -8.10 12.75 -4.71
N CYS A 112 -7.58 13.96 -4.57
CA CYS A 112 -8.17 15.16 -5.16
C CYS A 112 -7.58 15.37 -6.56
N GLN A 113 -8.41 15.29 -7.60
CA GLN A 113 -7.94 15.46 -8.99
C GLN A 113 -7.46 16.89 -9.28
N ASP A 114 -8.07 17.86 -8.63
CA ASP A 114 -7.74 19.28 -8.79
C ASP A 114 -6.41 19.66 -8.16
N LEU A 115 -5.96 18.91 -7.15
CA LEU A 115 -4.78 19.24 -6.36
C LEU A 115 -3.64 18.25 -6.62
N ILE A 116 -2.54 18.77 -7.12
CA ILE A 116 -1.35 17.96 -7.38
C ILE A 116 -0.73 17.52 -6.05
N GLY A 117 -0.49 16.21 -5.91
CA GLY A 117 0.17 15.63 -4.74
C GLY A 117 -0.73 15.40 -3.52
N VAL A 118 -2.01 15.77 -3.55
CA VAL A 118 -2.96 15.53 -2.46
C VAL A 118 -3.71 14.21 -2.68
N LYS A 119 -3.38 13.21 -1.86
CA LYS A 119 -3.91 11.84 -1.95
C LYS A 119 -4.86 11.48 -0.82
N HIS A 120 -5.08 12.38 0.13
CA HIS A 120 -5.86 12.16 1.34
C HIS A 120 -6.90 13.24 1.52
N LYS A 121 -7.99 12.88 2.22
CA LYS A 121 -9.08 13.80 2.59
C LYS A 121 -9.36 13.67 4.08
N ILE A 122 -9.74 14.77 4.74
CA ILE A 122 -10.18 14.78 6.13
C ILE A 122 -11.65 14.41 6.20
N VAL A 123 -12.03 13.64 7.21
CA VAL A 123 -13.43 13.32 7.51
C VAL A 123 -13.95 14.39 8.46
N ARG A 124 -15.02 15.08 8.04
CA ARG A 124 -15.68 16.11 8.83
C ARG A 124 -16.59 15.50 9.90
N GLY A 125 -16.76 16.20 11.01
CA GLY A 125 -17.62 15.76 12.11
C GLY A 125 -17.04 14.63 12.97
N LYS A 126 -15.74 14.37 12.89
CA LYS A 126 -15.03 13.41 13.75
C LYS A 126 -13.82 14.08 14.40
N PHE A 127 -13.60 13.75 15.69
CA PHE A 127 -12.61 14.39 16.53
C PHE A 127 -12.77 15.92 16.54
N ASP A 128 -11.70 16.67 16.41
CA ASP A 128 -11.69 18.12 16.50
C ASP A 128 -12.19 18.84 15.24
N CYS A 129 -12.58 18.10 14.20
CA CYS A 129 -13.07 18.67 12.96
C CYS A 129 -14.59 18.84 12.98
N VAL A 130 -15.05 20.07 13.02
CA VAL A 130 -16.50 20.43 12.99
C VAL A 130 -17.17 19.90 11.73
N PRO A 131 -18.42 19.43 11.79
CA PRO A 131 -19.21 19.07 10.61
C PRO A 131 -19.43 20.25 9.68
N VAL A 132 -19.79 19.98 8.43
CA VAL A 132 -20.13 21.04 7.47
C VAL A 132 -21.54 21.55 7.80
N HIS A 133 -21.65 22.86 7.98
CA HIS A 133 -22.98 23.49 8.08
C HIS A 133 -23.65 23.42 6.73
N LYS A 134 -24.83 22.79 6.67
CA LYS A 134 -25.72 22.87 5.51
C LYS A 134 -26.52 24.16 5.66
N ALA A 135 -26.51 24.99 4.63
CA ALA A 135 -27.45 26.09 4.57
C ALA A 135 -28.89 25.50 4.56
N SER A 136 -29.75 25.94 5.47
CA SER A 136 -31.17 25.61 5.43
C SER A 136 -31.73 26.23 4.15
N ARG A 137 -32.39 25.40 3.35
CA ARG A 137 -33.16 25.85 2.20
C ARG A 137 -34.49 26.37 2.68
#